data_bd9d53dbf317b6fd079270fce2ffb092
#
_entry.id   bd9d53dbf317b6fd079270fce2ffb092
#
_cell.length_a   1.000
_cell.length_b   1.000
_cell.length_c   1.000
_cell.angle_alpha   90.00
_cell.angle_beta   90.00
_cell.angle_gamma   90.00
#
_symmetry.space_group_name_H-M   'P 1'
#
loop_
_entity.id
_entity.type
_entity.pdbx_description
1 polymer ?
#
loop_
_entity_poly.entity_id
_entity_poly.type
_entity_poly.pdbx_seq_one_letter_code
_entity_poly.pdbx_strand_id
1 'polypeptide(L)'
;MSRRTGLVLLLGCALALSVISVAVRTDGCPFGGCRAASDHADTSASFDPETGAVVIDLDDAASDADRATVGDELATAIAPYTWQRGATGLGDAMESDAQIYRVAVPASEIPDVLRVLGADPEVEGVEVEHEWAVPERTDAGAIARPDGYVRPHDGGDRFVPNDPYYAHQWHLDQIGMPSAWSRGRGEGAVVAVIDTGVAYRNAGRFAQAPDLGQTRFVDGWDFVDNDAFPDDEHGHGTHVAGTIAQSTDNGLGVAGVAPSAAIMPLRVLDANGAGGWAAIASAIRWAADHGADVINMSLGGGMRSRTVERAIDYAHEHGVVVVAAAGNSSRGAVEYPARHDHVIAVGAVRYDRELSFYSCYGEGLDVVAPGGDTRVDQNGDGLPDGVLQNTIVGRDVRRFDYLAWQGTSMAAPHVAGVAALVRASGVTDPDAVERILRETAEPIGDTEHFGSGLVRADGALARSEDGESAMRGLTALALAAIVLGGLRRRGTLGVSAGATTITAFVVAGGLAVLPLSALGLGALEPWLAGGVPGALAHAGAIAATIALTALVPLGAVLFLLQNRRALPLIVGLALGFAAYLLVEAVAPTMRLAWLPAIVVGPWLLGHAAAATWLARQAAMRGA
;
A
#
# COMPACT_ATOMS: atom_id res chain seq x y z
N MET A 1 -9.37 36.26 35.53
CA MET A 1 -8.15 35.72 34.91
C MET A 1 -7.84 36.52 33.64
N SER A 2 -6.65 37.10 33.54
CA SER A 2 -6.28 37.92 32.40
C SER A 2 -6.18 37.05 31.14
N ARG A 3 -6.49 37.63 29.93
CA ARG A 3 -6.36 36.91 28.64
C ARG A 3 -4.95 36.36 28.38
N ARG A 4 -3.92 36.84 29.08
CA ARG A 4 -2.55 36.32 29.05
C ARG A 4 -2.40 34.99 29.79
N THR A 5 -3.13 34.81 30.89
CA THR A 5 -3.08 33.57 31.70
C THR A 5 -3.73 32.39 31.01
N GLY A 6 -4.80 32.63 30.23
CA GLY A 6 -5.44 31.55 29.43
C GLY A 6 -4.59 31.04 28.27
N LEU A 7 -3.81 31.93 27.63
CA LEU A 7 -2.90 31.56 26.55
C LEU A 7 -1.71 30.71 27.03
N VAL A 8 -1.14 31.08 28.20
CA VAL A 8 -0.04 30.32 28.81
C VAL A 8 -0.50 28.95 29.29
N LEU A 9 -1.73 28.84 29.81
CA LEU A 9 -2.31 27.55 30.20
C LEU A 9 -2.58 26.61 29.03
N LEU A 10 -3.12 27.13 27.91
CA LEU A 10 -3.37 26.34 26.69
C LEU A 10 -2.04 25.85 26.04
N LEU A 11 -1.03 26.71 26.03
CA LEU A 11 0.31 26.38 25.54
C LEU A 11 1.06 25.41 26.49
N GLY A 12 0.87 25.58 27.79
CA GLY A 12 1.41 24.66 28.81
C GLY A 12 0.79 23.26 28.70
N CYS A 13 -0.50 23.15 28.44
CA CYS A 13 -1.17 21.87 28.24
C CYS A 13 -0.73 21.17 26.93
N ALA A 14 -0.51 21.92 25.85
CA ALA A 14 0.00 21.35 24.60
C ALA A 14 1.45 20.86 24.76
N LEU A 15 2.29 21.60 25.49
CA LEU A 15 3.66 21.18 25.79
C LEU A 15 3.72 20.01 26.78
N ALA A 16 2.86 20.00 27.80
CA ALA A 16 2.79 18.91 28.78
C ALA A 16 2.33 17.59 28.14
N LEU A 17 1.36 17.64 27.21
CA LEU A 17 0.95 16.48 26.44
C LEU A 17 2.06 15.97 25.50
N SER A 18 2.88 16.87 24.95
CA SER A 18 4.05 16.49 24.14
C SER A 18 5.15 15.81 24.98
N VAL A 19 5.39 16.28 26.20
CA VAL A 19 6.42 15.73 27.10
C VAL A 19 6.00 14.41 27.72
N ILE A 20 4.72 14.23 28.04
CA ILE A 20 4.19 12.96 28.59
C ILE A 20 4.24 11.85 27.53
N SER A 21 4.05 12.15 26.25
CA SER A 21 4.16 11.17 25.17
C SER A 21 5.61 10.71 24.91
N VAL A 22 6.62 11.51 25.26
CA VAL A 22 8.04 11.13 25.11
C VAL A 22 8.53 10.26 26.28
N ALA A 23 7.92 10.38 27.47
CA ALA A 23 8.36 9.67 28.67
C ALA A 23 7.85 8.22 28.79
N VAL A 24 6.93 7.77 27.94
CA VAL A 24 6.27 6.45 28.07
C VAL A 24 6.87 5.36 27.15
N ARG A 25 7.96 5.65 26.40
CA ARG A 25 8.57 4.66 25.51
C ARG A 25 10.10 4.57 25.58
N THR A 26 10.59 4.36 26.78
CA THR A 26 11.89 3.71 26.96
C THR A 26 11.73 2.66 28.05
N ASP A 27 11.21 1.50 27.69
CA ASP A 27 11.56 0.26 28.41
C ASP A 27 10.87 -0.95 27.77
N GLY A 28 11.68 -1.98 27.67
CA GLY A 28 11.50 -3.24 27.05
C GLY A 28 10.24 -4.04 27.38
N CYS A 29 9.95 -4.98 26.51
CA CYS A 29 8.95 -6.02 26.66
C CYS A 29 8.97 -6.65 28.06
N PRO A 30 7.87 -6.61 28.81
CA PRO A 30 7.68 -7.51 29.90
C PRO A 30 6.64 -8.54 29.46
N PHE A 31 7.09 -9.69 29.01
CA PHE A 31 6.47 -10.98 29.30
C PHE A 31 7.29 -12.06 28.61
N GLY A 32 8.12 -12.70 29.40
CA GLY A 32 8.89 -13.86 28.98
C GLY A 32 7.99 -15.06 28.80
N GLY A 33 8.31 -15.83 27.80
CA GLY A 33 7.71 -17.13 27.56
C GLY A 33 7.92 -17.64 26.14
N CYS A 34 9.13 -17.55 25.61
CA CYS A 34 9.47 -18.36 24.43
C CYS A 34 9.50 -19.83 24.86
N ARG A 35 8.45 -20.60 24.59
CA ARG A 35 8.51 -22.04 24.58
C ARG A 35 9.17 -22.50 23.27
N ALA A 36 10.18 -23.33 23.39
CA ALA A 36 10.84 -24.00 22.29
C ALA A 36 9.81 -24.79 21.45
N ALA A 37 9.92 -24.66 20.14
CA ALA A 37 9.16 -25.42 19.17
C ALA A 37 9.42 -26.91 19.38
N SER A 38 8.37 -27.67 19.59
CA SER A 38 8.36 -29.12 19.50
C SER A 38 8.20 -29.53 18.04
N ASP A 39 8.92 -30.59 17.68
CA ASP A 39 8.96 -31.24 16.38
C ASP A 39 7.62 -31.25 15.64
N HIS A 40 7.61 -30.67 14.46
CA HIS A 40 6.49 -30.75 13.54
C HIS A 40 6.41 -32.17 12.96
N ALA A 41 5.30 -32.83 13.24
CA ALA A 41 4.90 -34.00 12.47
C ALA A 41 4.46 -33.50 11.08
N ASP A 42 5.05 -34.10 10.06
CA ASP A 42 4.72 -33.92 8.66
C ASP A 42 3.23 -34.29 8.43
N THR A 43 2.37 -33.28 8.35
CA THR A 43 0.94 -33.42 8.00
C THR A 43 0.68 -32.88 6.60
N SER A 44 1.52 -33.24 5.63
CA SER A 44 1.12 -33.15 4.23
C SER A 44 -0.01 -34.14 4.00
N ALA A 45 -1.26 -33.69 4.16
CA ALA A 45 -2.41 -34.47 3.77
C ALA A 45 -2.37 -34.60 2.23
N SER A 46 -1.94 -35.77 1.76
CA SER A 46 -2.04 -36.13 0.37
C SER A 46 -3.51 -36.05 -0.04
N PHE A 47 -3.80 -35.25 -1.07
CA PHE A 47 -5.12 -35.12 -1.67
C PHE A 47 -5.59 -36.50 -2.15
N ASP A 48 -6.65 -37.02 -1.55
CA ASP A 48 -7.30 -38.25 -2.00
C ASP A 48 -8.22 -37.88 -3.17
N PRO A 49 -8.01 -38.40 -4.38
CA PRO A 49 -8.85 -38.08 -5.54
C PRO A 49 -10.32 -38.51 -5.39
N GLU A 50 -10.66 -39.29 -4.36
CA GLU A 50 -12.05 -39.65 -4.05
C GLU A 50 -12.74 -38.66 -3.11
N THR A 51 -12.00 -37.69 -2.55
CA THR A 51 -12.55 -36.61 -1.70
C THR A 51 -12.44 -35.29 -2.43
N GLY A 52 -13.53 -34.53 -2.43
CA GLY A 52 -13.56 -33.12 -2.84
C GLY A 52 -13.57 -32.22 -1.59
N ALA A 53 -13.51 -30.92 -1.80
CA ALA A 53 -13.76 -29.95 -0.73
C ALA A 53 -14.82 -28.95 -1.14
N VAL A 54 -15.54 -28.42 -0.14
CA VAL A 54 -16.53 -27.36 -0.29
C VAL A 54 -16.07 -26.17 0.55
N VAL A 55 -16.16 -24.99 -0.05
CA VAL A 55 -15.94 -23.71 0.65
C VAL A 55 -17.29 -23.18 1.10
N ILE A 56 -17.39 -22.80 2.37
CA ILE A 56 -18.56 -22.24 3.00
C ILE A 56 -18.18 -20.84 3.50
N ASP A 57 -18.97 -19.85 3.13
CA ASP A 57 -18.82 -18.46 3.50
C ASP A 57 -20.05 -18.05 4.33
N LEU A 58 -19.85 -17.61 5.56
CA LEU A 58 -20.91 -17.19 6.44
C LEU A 58 -21.24 -15.71 6.28
N ASP A 59 -22.47 -15.33 6.61
CA ASP A 59 -22.95 -13.95 6.56
C ASP A 59 -22.07 -13.03 7.44
N ASP A 60 -21.54 -11.97 6.84
CA ASP A 60 -20.73 -10.94 7.51
C ASP A 60 -21.49 -10.24 8.66
N ALA A 61 -22.81 -10.19 8.59
CA ALA A 61 -23.67 -9.59 9.62
C ALA A 61 -23.98 -10.54 10.79
N ALA A 62 -23.61 -11.84 10.71
CA ALA A 62 -23.84 -12.80 11.78
C ALA A 62 -23.05 -12.44 13.05
N SER A 63 -23.69 -12.47 14.21
CA SER A 63 -23.01 -12.25 15.50
C SER A 63 -22.08 -13.42 15.84
N ASP A 64 -21.07 -13.18 16.70
CA ASP A 64 -20.15 -14.24 17.17
C ASP A 64 -20.89 -15.42 17.81
N ALA A 65 -22.04 -15.16 18.45
CA ALA A 65 -22.90 -16.19 19.04
C ALA A 65 -23.64 -17.00 17.95
N ASP A 66 -24.10 -16.34 16.90
CA ASP A 66 -24.76 -16.98 15.76
C ASP A 66 -23.73 -17.82 14.97
N ARG A 67 -22.52 -17.29 14.75
CA ARG A 67 -21.41 -18.00 14.09
C ARG A 67 -20.98 -19.27 14.84
N ALA A 68 -20.92 -19.21 16.19
CA ALA A 68 -20.65 -20.38 17.01
C ALA A 68 -21.76 -21.42 16.89
N THR A 69 -23.03 -20.98 16.85
CA THR A 69 -24.20 -21.83 16.68
C THR A 69 -24.22 -22.49 15.30
N VAL A 70 -23.96 -21.72 14.24
CA VAL A 70 -23.83 -22.24 12.87
C VAL A 70 -22.66 -23.22 12.77
N GLY A 71 -21.53 -22.93 13.40
CA GLY A 71 -20.40 -23.86 13.48
C GLY A 71 -20.78 -25.19 14.09
N ASP A 72 -21.59 -25.18 15.17
CA ASP A 72 -22.09 -26.39 15.83
C ASP A 72 -23.19 -27.11 15.01
N GLU A 73 -24.06 -26.36 14.33
CA GLU A 73 -25.08 -26.89 13.43
C GLU A 73 -24.47 -27.47 12.16
N LEU A 74 -23.51 -26.76 11.55
CA LEU A 74 -22.68 -27.25 10.44
C LEU A 74 -21.90 -28.51 10.85
N ALA A 75 -21.26 -28.50 12.03
CA ALA A 75 -20.57 -29.66 12.57
C ALA A 75 -21.51 -30.84 12.77
N THR A 76 -22.77 -30.59 13.10
CA THR A 76 -23.81 -31.65 13.24
C THR A 76 -24.30 -32.13 11.87
N ALA A 77 -24.58 -31.22 10.94
CA ALA A 77 -25.06 -31.54 9.59
C ALA A 77 -24.01 -32.25 8.74
N ILE A 78 -22.74 -31.96 8.97
CA ILE A 78 -21.59 -32.53 8.27
C ILE A 78 -20.70 -33.38 9.19
N ALA A 79 -21.24 -33.80 10.34
CA ALA A 79 -20.53 -34.65 11.33
C ALA A 79 -19.86 -35.91 10.76
N PRO A 80 -20.34 -36.51 9.64
CA PRO A 80 -19.62 -37.60 8.98
C PRO A 80 -18.33 -37.17 8.27
N TYR A 81 -18.11 -35.86 8.04
CA TYR A 81 -17.04 -35.34 7.21
C TYR A 81 -15.95 -34.68 8.07
N THR A 82 -14.71 -34.79 7.60
CA THR A 82 -13.59 -34.03 8.20
C THR A 82 -13.67 -32.61 7.70
N TRP A 83 -14.00 -31.65 8.57
CA TRP A 83 -14.01 -30.25 8.21
C TRP A 83 -12.86 -29.50 8.92
N GLN A 84 -12.28 -28.55 8.20
CA GLN A 84 -11.31 -27.61 8.71
C GLN A 84 -11.93 -26.23 8.62
N ARG A 85 -11.91 -25.47 9.70
CA ARG A 85 -12.09 -24.04 9.63
C ARG A 85 -11.11 -23.51 8.60
N GLY A 86 -11.55 -22.76 7.61
CA GLY A 86 -10.78 -22.28 6.49
C GLY A 86 -9.36 -21.93 6.88
N ALA A 87 -8.48 -21.61 6.00
CA ALA A 87 -7.07 -21.44 6.32
C ALA A 87 -6.72 -20.50 7.50
N THR A 88 -7.71 -19.91 8.14
CA THR A 88 -7.60 -19.26 9.45
C THR A 88 -7.69 -20.24 10.60
N GLY A 89 -7.27 -21.51 10.47
CA GLY A 89 -7.27 -22.52 11.55
C GLY A 89 -6.73 -21.95 12.83
N LEU A 90 -7.67 -21.37 13.53
CA LEU A 90 -7.42 -20.51 14.65
C LEU A 90 -7.19 -21.36 15.88
N GLY A 91 -5.98 -21.30 16.39
CA GLY A 91 -5.79 -21.42 17.81
C GLY A 91 -6.55 -20.28 18.52
N ASP A 92 -6.90 -20.48 19.77
CA ASP A 92 -7.79 -19.70 20.64
C ASP A 92 -7.68 -18.13 20.63
N ALA A 93 -6.77 -17.53 19.86
CA ALA A 93 -6.53 -16.09 19.85
C ALA A 93 -7.13 -15.33 18.64
N MET A 94 -7.70 -16.03 17.64
CA MET A 94 -8.24 -15.40 16.42
C MET A 94 -9.66 -15.92 16.07
N GLU A 95 -10.38 -16.47 17.02
CA GLU A 95 -11.69 -17.10 16.83
C GLU A 95 -12.81 -16.18 16.32
N SER A 96 -12.62 -14.87 16.36
CA SER A 96 -13.69 -13.91 16.04
C SER A 96 -13.89 -13.63 14.54
N ASP A 97 -12.88 -13.88 13.68
CA ASP A 97 -12.91 -13.35 12.31
C ASP A 97 -13.01 -14.42 11.20
N ALA A 98 -13.07 -15.72 11.56
CA ALA A 98 -13.16 -16.80 10.57
C ALA A 98 -14.58 -16.98 10.04
N GLN A 99 -14.87 -16.33 8.91
CA GLN A 99 -16.15 -16.45 8.20
C GLN A 99 -16.12 -17.52 7.11
N ILE A 100 -14.93 -18.00 6.72
CA ILE A 100 -14.74 -18.92 5.61
C ILE A 100 -14.26 -20.29 6.13
N TYR A 101 -14.99 -21.33 5.79
CA TYR A 101 -14.70 -22.70 6.18
C TYR A 101 -14.42 -23.57 4.97
N ARG A 102 -13.45 -24.47 5.11
CA ARG A 102 -13.15 -25.52 4.15
C ARG A 102 -13.54 -26.87 4.73
N VAL A 103 -14.39 -27.59 4.01
CA VAL A 103 -14.89 -28.89 4.42
C VAL A 103 -14.50 -29.95 3.39
N ALA A 104 -13.78 -30.98 3.83
CA ALA A 104 -13.50 -32.14 3.00
C ALA A 104 -14.74 -33.06 2.96
N VAL A 105 -15.24 -33.34 1.78
CA VAL A 105 -16.48 -34.10 1.54
C VAL A 105 -16.23 -35.17 0.48
N PRO A 106 -16.76 -36.41 0.63
CA PRO A 106 -16.74 -37.37 -0.46
C PRO A 106 -17.34 -36.78 -1.73
N ALA A 107 -16.69 -36.97 -2.87
CA ALA A 107 -17.10 -36.35 -4.13
C ALA A 107 -18.55 -36.68 -4.53
N SER A 108 -19.05 -37.86 -4.13
CA SER A 108 -20.44 -38.30 -4.35
C SER A 108 -21.47 -37.50 -3.56
N GLU A 109 -21.08 -36.84 -2.47
CA GLU A 109 -21.97 -36.16 -1.52
C GLU A 109 -21.95 -34.62 -1.70
N ILE A 110 -21.00 -34.09 -2.47
CA ILE A 110 -20.90 -32.67 -2.76
C ILE A 110 -22.22 -32.05 -3.20
N PRO A 111 -23.01 -32.64 -4.14
CA PRO A 111 -24.27 -32.04 -4.55
C PRO A 111 -25.30 -31.90 -3.43
N ASP A 112 -25.33 -32.84 -2.48
CA ASP A 112 -26.24 -32.79 -1.35
C ASP A 112 -25.78 -31.76 -0.32
N VAL A 113 -24.49 -31.66 -0.04
CA VAL A 113 -23.88 -30.62 0.84
C VAL A 113 -24.15 -29.23 0.29
N LEU A 114 -23.90 -28.97 -0.99
CA LEU A 114 -24.18 -27.68 -1.62
C LEU A 114 -25.67 -27.31 -1.51
N ARG A 115 -26.57 -28.28 -1.69
CA ARG A 115 -28.01 -28.03 -1.60
C ARG A 115 -28.47 -27.73 -0.17
N VAL A 116 -27.93 -28.43 0.82
CA VAL A 116 -28.32 -28.29 2.23
C VAL A 116 -27.78 -26.96 2.76
N LEU A 117 -26.49 -26.70 2.59
CA LEU A 117 -25.83 -25.48 3.09
C LEU A 117 -26.27 -24.23 2.32
N GLY A 118 -26.50 -24.34 1.00
CA GLY A 118 -26.99 -23.20 0.20
C GLY A 118 -28.45 -22.82 0.47
N ALA A 119 -29.18 -23.60 1.29
CA ALA A 119 -30.52 -23.26 1.78
C ALA A 119 -30.51 -22.66 3.20
N ASP A 120 -29.36 -22.63 3.86
CA ASP A 120 -29.22 -22.08 5.19
C ASP A 120 -29.13 -20.54 5.11
N PRO A 121 -29.96 -19.79 5.84
CA PRO A 121 -29.97 -18.32 5.80
C PRO A 121 -28.71 -17.66 6.38
N GLU A 122 -27.92 -18.38 7.13
CA GLU A 122 -26.67 -17.89 7.76
C GLU A 122 -25.44 -18.19 6.89
N VAL A 123 -25.63 -18.93 5.78
CA VAL A 123 -24.61 -19.22 4.76
C VAL A 123 -24.79 -18.27 3.58
N GLU A 124 -23.90 -17.30 3.45
CA GLU A 124 -23.90 -16.35 2.36
C GLU A 124 -23.50 -17.00 1.03
N GLY A 125 -22.60 -17.98 1.09
CA GLY A 125 -22.16 -18.73 -0.07
C GLY A 125 -21.61 -20.11 0.24
N VAL A 126 -21.85 -21.02 -0.72
CA VAL A 126 -21.24 -22.35 -0.72
C VAL A 126 -20.86 -22.73 -2.15
N GLU A 127 -19.64 -23.19 -2.34
CA GLU A 127 -19.14 -23.61 -3.65
C GLU A 127 -18.14 -24.75 -3.53
N VAL A 128 -17.91 -25.47 -4.63
CA VAL A 128 -16.84 -26.48 -4.68
C VAL A 128 -15.50 -25.75 -4.67
N GLU A 129 -14.59 -26.21 -3.83
CA GLU A 129 -13.25 -25.66 -3.81
C GLU A 129 -12.47 -26.03 -5.06
N HIS A 130 -11.79 -25.06 -5.59
CA HIS A 130 -10.81 -25.22 -6.66
C HIS A 130 -9.50 -24.55 -6.26
N GLU A 131 -8.44 -24.87 -6.97
CA GLU A 131 -7.13 -24.28 -6.77
C GLU A 131 -6.81 -23.30 -7.89
N TRP A 132 -6.14 -22.22 -7.53
CA TRP A 132 -5.38 -21.38 -8.44
C TRP A 132 -3.89 -21.59 -8.22
N ALA A 133 -3.10 -21.26 -9.22
CA ALA A 133 -1.68 -21.49 -9.16
C ALA A 133 -0.89 -20.35 -9.80
N VAL A 134 0.39 -20.28 -9.43
CA VAL A 134 1.36 -19.51 -10.20
C VAL A 134 1.84 -20.34 -11.39
N PRO A 135 2.28 -19.71 -12.50
CA PRO A 135 2.85 -20.42 -13.63
C PRO A 135 4.09 -21.21 -13.25
N GLU A 136 4.32 -22.32 -13.97
CA GLU A 136 5.51 -23.13 -13.79
C GLU A 136 6.78 -22.28 -13.97
N ARG A 137 7.75 -22.42 -13.06
CA ARG A 137 8.99 -21.63 -13.04
C ARG A 137 9.82 -21.86 -14.29
N THR A 138 10.14 -20.79 -15.01
CA THR A 138 11.19 -20.77 -16.03
C THR A 138 12.39 -20.03 -15.46
N ASP A 139 13.30 -20.72 -14.77
CA ASP A 139 14.53 -20.12 -14.27
C ASP A 139 15.44 -19.75 -15.46
N ALA A 140 15.44 -18.49 -15.85
CA ALA A 140 16.54 -17.94 -16.63
C ALA A 140 17.74 -17.80 -15.68
N GLY A 141 18.87 -18.36 -16.06
CA GLY A 141 20.01 -18.62 -15.21
C GLY A 141 20.48 -17.44 -14.36
N ALA A 142 21.13 -17.79 -13.25
CA ALA A 142 21.74 -16.84 -12.32
C ALA A 142 22.71 -15.88 -13.04
N ILE A 143 22.58 -14.59 -12.72
CA ILE A 143 23.37 -13.54 -13.36
C ILE A 143 24.77 -13.51 -12.77
N ALA A 144 25.80 -13.54 -13.65
CA ALA A 144 27.16 -13.28 -13.24
C ALA A 144 27.29 -11.85 -12.68
N ARG A 145 27.96 -11.69 -11.54
CA ARG A 145 28.16 -10.37 -10.92
C ARG A 145 28.82 -9.41 -11.93
N PRO A 146 28.21 -8.22 -12.20
CA PRO A 146 28.86 -7.23 -13.04
C PRO A 146 30.08 -6.67 -12.31
N ASP A 147 31.22 -6.69 -12.99
CA ASP A 147 32.41 -6.01 -12.51
C ASP A 147 32.26 -4.50 -12.75
N GLY A 148 32.15 -3.73 -11.67
CA GLY A 148 32.34 -2.29 -11.73
C GLY A 148 31.13 -1.45 -12.15
N TYR A 149 29.96 -1.64 -11.52
CA TYR A 149 28.84 -0.70 -11.67
C TYR A 149 29.28 0.74 -11.30
N VAL A 150 29.21 1.64 -12.25
CA VAL A 150 29.38 3.07 -12.05
C VAL A 150 28.00 3.71 -12.06
N ARG A 151 27.58 4.23 -10.90
CA ARG A 151 26.32 4.96 -10.78
C ARG A 151 26.23 6.05 -11.86
N PRO A 152 25.19 6.07 -12.71
CA PRO A 152 24.97 7.18 -13.61
C PRO A 152 24.84 8.47 -12.82
N HIS A 153 25.37 9.58 -13.37
CA HIS A 153 25.33 10.86 -12.67
C HIS A 153 23.87 11.33 -12.48
N ASP A 154 23.48 11.62 -11.24
CA ASP A 154 22.18 12.20 -10.93
C ASP A 154 22.06 13.58 -11.59
N GLY A 155 21.37 13.64 -12.72
CA GLY A 155 21.10 14.87 -13.46
C GLY A 155 19.75 15.46 -13.05
N GLY A 156 19.70 16.34 -12.05
CA GLY A 156 18.47 17.07 -11.72
C GLY A 156 17.44 16.26 -10.89
N ASP A 157 16.18 16.20 -11.36
CA ASP A 157 15.04 15.63 -10.62
C ASP A 157 14.92 14.09 -10.71
N ARG A 158 16.04 13.38 -10.92
CA ARG A 158 16.09 11.92 -11.06
C ARG A 158 16.96 11.30 -9.97
N PHE A 159 16.39 10.34 -9.24
CA PHE A 159 17.14 9.50 -8.31
C PHE A 159 17.52 8.18 -8.98
N VAL A 160 18.79 7.82 -8.96
CA VAL A 160 19.31 6.54 -9.46
C VAL A 160 19.94 5.80 -8.27
N PRO A 161 19.50 4.58 -7.93
CA PRO A 161 20.03 3.84 -6.81
C PRO A 161 21.47 3.34 -7.07
N ASN A 162 22.19 3.01 -5.99
CA ASN A 162 23.56 2.52 -6.05
C ASN A 162 23.67 0.99 -6.14
N ASP A 163 22.55 0.31 -6.36
CA ASP A 163 22.46 -1.15 -6.41
C ASP A 163 23.14 -1.67 -7.68
N PRO A 164 24.09 -2.63 -7.57
CA PRO A 164 24.99 -3.00 -8.68
C PRO A 164 24.28 -3.54 -9.92
N TYR A 165 23.12 -4.19 -9.75
CA TYR A 165 22.34 -4.76 -10.86
C TYR A 165 21.23 -3.85 -11.37
N TYR A 166 21.08 -2.63 -10.83
CA TYR A 166 20.04 -1.69 -11.28
C TYR A 166 20.12 -1.42 -12.79
N ALA A 167 21.32 -1.38 -13.37
CA ALA A 167 21.48 -1.19 -14.80
C ALA A 167 20.78 -2.25 -15.69
N HIS A 168 20.49 -3.43 -15.12
CA HIS A 168 19.77 -4.51 -15.78
C HIS A 168 18.25 -4.51 -15.48
N GLN A 169 17.79 -3.57 -14.64
CA GLN A 169 16.37 -3.42 -14.30
C GLN A 169 15.68 -2.43 -15.25
N TRP A 170 15.72 -2.72 -16.56
CA TRP A 170 15.09 -1.92 -17.61
C TRP A 170 13.62 -1.60 -17.31
N HIS A 171 12.95 -2.52 -16.62
CA HIS A 171 11.54 -2.43 -16.24
C HIS A 171 11.23 -1.25 -15.32
N LEU A 172 12.16 -0.84 -14.46
CA LEU A 172 11.98 0.31 -13.56
C LEU A 172 12.09 1.64 -14.33
N ASP A 173 13.03 1.73 -15.27
CA ASP A 173 13.15 2.91 -16.16
C ASP A 173 11.91 3.03 -17.07
N GLN A 174 11.37 1.90 -17.54
CA GLN A 174 10.22 1.88 -18.44
C GLN A 174 8.97 2.50 -17.79
N ILE A 175 8.76 2.32 -16.48
CA ILE A 175 7.65 2.91 -15.74
C ILE A 175 7.98 4.26 -15.07
N GLY A 176 9.17 4.83 -15.33
CA GLY A 176 9.55 6.16 -14.86
C GLY A 176 10.01 6.24 -13.40
N MET A 177 10.53 5.14 -12.83
CA MET A 177 10.92 5.09 -11.42
C MET A 177 11.98 6.12 -11.00
N PRO A 178 13.04 6.42 -11.78
CA PRO A 178 14.02 7.42 -11.36
C PRO A 178 13.43 8.80 -11.04
N SER A 179 12.39 9.21 -11.77
CA SER A 179 11.68 10.47 -11.50
C SER A 179 10.67 10.31 -10.34
N ALA A 180 10.02 9.15 -10.23
CA ALA A 180 9.08 8.86 -9.15
C ALA A 180 9.76 8.83 -7.78
N TRP A 181 10.93 8.19 -7.65
CA TRP A 181 11.65 8.10 -6.37
C TRP A 181 12.15 9.45 -5.83
N SER A 182 12.28 10.48 -6.66
CA SER A 182 12.57 11.84 -6.19
C SER A 182 11.38 12.49 -5.49
N ARG A 183 10.15 11.95 -5.69
CA ARG A 183 8.90 12.45 -5.10
C ARG A 183 8.46 11.64 -3.87
N GLY A 184 8.63 10.32 -3.89
CA GLY A 184 8.25 9.43 -2.78
C GLY A 184 8.75 8.01 -3.01
N ARG A 185 8.85 7.22 -1.92
CA ARG A 185 9.34 5.84 -1.93
C ARG A 185 8.38 4.85 -1.27
N GLY A 186 7.15 5.27 -0.96
CA GLY A 186 6.12 4.43 -0.36
C GLY A 186 6.13 4.43 1.17
N GLU A 187 6.66 5.49 1.80
CA GLU A 187 6.74 5.62 3.25
C GLU A 187 5.37 5.48 3.91
N GLY A 188 5.26 4.49 4.77
CA GLY A 188 4.05 4.24 5.56
C GLY A 188 3.01 3.37 4.87
N ALA A 189 3.08 3.12 3.56
CA ALA A 189 2.20 2.16 2.91
C ALA A 189 2.52 0.72 3.33
N VAL A 190 1.50 -0.13 3.35
CA VAL A 190 1.57 -1.56 3.62
C VAL A 190 1.03 -2.31 2.40
N VAL A 191 1.83 -3.20 1.83
CA VAL A 191 1.43 -4.05 0.69
C VAL A 191 1.36 -5.51 1.14
N ALA A 192 0.17 -6.09 1.09
CA ALA A 192 -0.02 -7.51 1.31
C ALA A 192 0.36 -8.28 0.03
N VAL A 193 1.26 -9.23 0.19
CA VAL A 193 1.68 -10.16 -0.89
C VAL A 193 1.02 -11.50 -0.61
N ILE A 194 -0.09 -11.77 -1.30
CA ILE A 194 -0.84 -13.02 -1.23
C ILE A 194 -0.27 -13.98 -2.27
N ASP A 195 0.62 -14.88 -1.83
CA ASP A 195 1.46 -15.67 -2.73
C ASP A 195 2.01 -16.94 -2.03
N THR A 196 3.20 -17.42 -2.41
CA THR A 196 3.90 -18.58 -1.83
C THR A 196 4.60 -18.30 -0.50
N GLY A 197 4.40 -17.13 0.11
CA GLY A 197 5.17 -16.62 1.24
C GLY A 197 6.32 -15.72 0.81
N VAL A 198 7.15 -15.27 1.75
CA VAL A 198 8.32 -14.43 1.49
C VAL A 198 9.51 -14.90 2.33
N ALA A 199 10.71 -14.88 1.77
CA ALA A 199 11.96 -15.17 2.50
C ALA A 199 12.38 -13.94 3.33
N TYR A 200 11.65 -13.63 4.41
CA TYR A 200 11.73 -12.39 5.18
C TYR A 200 12.53 -12.50 6.48
N ARG A 201 12.87 -13.72 6.94
CA ARG A 201 13.50 -13.93 8.24
C ARG A 201 14.51 -15.07 8.24
N ASN A 202 15.38 -15.08 9.25
CA ASN A 202 16.28 -16.18 9.53
C ASN A 202 15.72 -17.03 10.68
N ALA A 203 15.12 -18.19 10.39
CA ALA A 203 14.55 -19.07 11.40
C ALA A 203 14.54 -20.53 10.95
N GLY A 204 15.00 -21.46 11.81
CA GLY A 204 15.01 -22.90 11.52
C GLY A 204 15.74 -23.22 10.22
N ARG A 205 15.02 -23.79 9.24
CA ARG A 205 15.54 -24.12 7.91
C ARG A 205 15.52 -22.94 6.93
N PHE A 206 14.81 -21.87 7.26
CA PHE A 206 14.64 -20.71 6.39
C PHE A 206 15.74 -19.67 6.59
N ALA A 207 16.06 -18.93 5.54
CA ALA A 207 16.94 -17.77 5.60
C ALA A 207 16.27 -16.57 4.93
N GLN A 208 16.59 -15.38 5.42
CA GLN A 208 16.16 -14.13 4.79
C GLN A 208 16.89 -13.93 3.46
N ALA A 209 16.17 -13.54 2.43
CA ALA A 209 16.76 -13.10 1.18
C ALA A 209 17.70 -11.92 1.44
N PRO A 210 18.97 -11.99 1.04
CA PRO A 210 19.99 -11.00 1.44
C PRO A 210 19.62 -9.57 1.09
N ASP A 211 18.96 -9.38 -0.04
CA ASP A 211 18.58 -8.06 -0.54
C ASP A 211 17.18 -7.59 -0.07
N LEU A 212 16.54 -8.33 0.81
CA LEU A 212 15.40 -7.90 1.62
C LEU A 212 15.81 -7.49 3.06
N GLY A 213 17.11 -7.35 3.31
CA GLY A 213 17.65 -7.11 4.65
C GLY A 213 17.26 -5.76 5.27
N GLN A 214 16.89 -4.77 4.47
CA GLN A 214 16.41 -3.44 4.93
C GLN A 214 14.92 -3.24 4.64
N THR A 215 14.26 -4.17 3.94
CA THR A 215 12.83 -4.12 3.67
C THR A 215 12.07 -4.26 4.98
N ARG A 216 11.07 -3.41 5.17
CA ARG A 216 10.21 -3.46 6.35
C ARG A 216 9.13 -4.51 6.16
N PHE A 217 8.99 -5.38 7.14
CA PHE A 217 7.91 -6.35 7.19
C PHE A 217 6.95 -6.01 8.35
N VAL A 218 5.68 -6.27 8.16
CA VAL A 218 4.65 -6.29 9.21
C VAL A 218 4.21 -7.73 9.42
N ASP A 219 3.44 -7.99 10.46
CA ASP A 219 2.92 -9.31 10.75
C ASP A 219 2.15 -9.86 9.54
N GLY A 220 2.36 -11.12 9.23
CA GLY A 220 1.74 -11.87 8.17
C GLY A 220 1.15 -13.18 8.70
N TRP A 221 0.59 -13.99 7.80
CA TRP A 221 0.00 -15.28 8.15
C TRP A 221 0.23 -16.33 7.06
N ASP A 222 0.44 -17.57 7.50
CA ASP A 222 0.53 -18.74 6.64
C ASP A 222 -0.80 -19.50 6.65
N PHE A 223 -1.54 -19.43 5.54
CA PHE A 223 -2.82 -20.11 5.37
C PHE A 223 -2.66 -21.55 4.87
N VAL A 224 -1.44 -21.99 4.52
CA VAL A 224 -1.13 -23.35 4.12
C VAL A 224 -0.86 -24.22 5.35
N ASP A 225 0.08 -23.76 6.19
CA ASP A 225 0.48 -24.48 7.42
C ASP A 225 -0.28 -23.98 8.66
N ASN A 226 -1.10 -22.94 8.49
CA ASN A 226 -1.94 -22.34 9.50
C ASN A 226 -1.16 -21.85 10.73
N ASP A 227 -0.17 -21.00 10.50
CA ASP A 227 0.62 -20.38 11.53
C ASP A 227 1.04 -18.94 11.18
N ALA A 228 1.75 -18.26 12.10
CA ALA A 228 2.18 -16.87 11.93
C ALA A 228 3.50 -16.74 11.15
N PHE A 229 3.87 -17.73 10.35
CA PHE A 229 5.18 -17.80 9.74
C PHE A 229 5.12 -18.06 8.22
N PRO A 230 4.70 -17.09 7.41
CA PRO A 230 4.55 -17.21 5.96
C PRO A 230 5.90 -17.25 5.23
N ASP A 231 6.74 -18.22 5.60
CA ASP A 231 8.03 -18.44 4.97
C ASP A 231 7.86 -19.04 3.55
N ASP A 232 8.66 -18.57 2.60
CA ASP A 232 8.58 -19.00 1.21
C ASP A 232 9.38 -20.31 0.97
N GLU A 233 8.74 -21.28 0.36
CA GLU A 233 9.35 -22.55 -0.06
C GLU A 233 9.49 -22.67 -1.58
N HIS A 234 8.92 -21.73 -2.32
CA HIS A 234 8.89 -21.72 -3.77
C HIS A 234 9.80 -20.66 -4.40
N GLY A 235 9.81 -19.43 -3.85
CA GLY A 235 10.57 -18.30 -4.32
C GLY A 235 9.75 -17.30 -5.15
N HIS A 236 8.50 -17.62 -5.55
CA HIS A 236 7.67 -16.72 -6.35
C HIS A 236 7.24 -15.49 -5.54
N GLY A 237 6.69 -15.69 -4.34
CA GLY A 237 6.30 -14.57 -3.47
C GLY A 237 7.48 -13.72 -3.02
N THR A 238 8.68 -14.30 -2.84
CA THR A 238 9.90 -13.54 -2.58
C THR A 238 10.28 -12.64 -3.75
N HIS A 239 10.19 -13.12 -5.00
CA HIS A 239 10.43 -12.34 -6.21
C HIS A 239 9.42 -11.19 -6.36
N VAL A 240 8.14 -11.49 -6.14
CA VAL A 240 7.04 -10.52 -6.17
C VAL A 240 7.23 -9.43 -5.11
N ALA A 241 7.52 -9.81 -3.86
CA ALA A 241 7.80 -8.88 -2.76
C ALA A 241 9.03 -7.99 -3.07
N GLY A 242 10.06 -8.56 -3.71
CA GLY A 242 11.23 -7.83 -4.17
C GLY A 242 10.87 -6.78 -5.23
N THR A 243 10.04 -7.11 -6.20
CA THR A 243 9.58 -6.13 -7.21
C THR A 243 8.84 -4.95 -6.56
N ILE A 244 8.05 -5.20 -5.52
CA ILE A 244 7.36 -4.15 -4.77
C ILE A 244 8.33 -3.32 -3.94
N ALA A 245 9.12 -3.94 -3.06
CA ALA A 245 9.81 -3.25 -1.97
C ALA A 245 11.22 -3.79 -1.66
N GLN A 246 11.95 -4.22 -2.68
CA GLN A 246 13.36 -4.60 -2.52
C GLN A 246 14.14 -3.49 -1.82
N SER A 247 15.07 -3.87 -0.94
CA SER A 247 15.97 -2.92 -0.30
C SER A 247 16.77 -2.17 -1.37
N THR A 248 16.58 -0.87 -1.47
CA THR A 248 17.08 -0.05 -2.57
C THR A 248 18.09 0.97 -2.06
N ASP A 249 19.11 1.29 -2.86
CA ASP A 249 20.22 2.20 -2.53
C ASP A 249 21.06 1.67 -1.35
N ASN A 250 21.16 0.34 -1.24
CA ASN A 250 21.88 -0.37 -0.17
C ASN A 250 23.28 -0.87 -0.61
N GLY A 251 23.65 -0.65 -1.88
CA GLY A 251 24.91 -1.12 -2.47
C GLY A 251 24.92 -2.62 -2.75
N LEU A 252 23.77 -3.27 -2.72
CA LEU A 252 23.60 -4.70 -2.96
C LEU A 252 22.49 -4.93 -3.99
N GLY A 253 22.73 -5.78 -4.96
CA GLY A 253 21.74 -6.35 -5.87
C GLY A 253 20.92 -5.35 -6.68
N VAL A 254 19.63 -5.28 -6.41
CA VAL A 254 18.57 -4.68 -7.25
C VAL A 254 17.63 -3.78 -6.43
N ALA A 255 16.79 -3.01 -7.12
CA ALA A 255 15.84 -2.08 -6.52
C ALA A 255 14.39 -2.59 -6.61
N GLY A 256 13.51 -2.09 -5.71
CA GLY A 256 12.06 -2.27 -5.74
C GLY A 256 11.34 -0.96 -6.06
N VAL A 257 10.07 -1.05 -6.51
CA VAL A 257 9.25 0.11 -6.92
C VAL A 257 8.96 1.05 -5.74
N ALA A 258 8.55 0.51 -4.60
CA ALA A 258 8.20 1.26 -3.39
C ALA A 258 9.07 0.80 -2.19
N PRO A 259 10.40 1.10 -2.19
CA PRO A 259 11.35 0.49 -1.26
C PRO A 259 11.15 0.88 0.21
N SER A 260 10.37 1.93 0.49
CA SER A 260 10.02 2.34 1.85
C SER A 260 8.64 1.84 2.30
N ALA A 261 7.90 1.12 1.46
CA ALA A 261 6.68 0.42 1.86
C ALA A 261 7.00 -0.77 2.78
N ALA A 262 6.03 -1.19 3.57
CA ALA A 262 6.12 -2.44 4.30
C ALA A 262 5.46 -3.56 3.52
N ILE A 263 6.02 -4.75 3.58
CA ILE A 263 5.42 -5.97 3.06
C ILE A 263 4.71 -6.72 4.20
N MET A 264 3.48 -7.15 3.92
CA MET A 264 2.68 -8.05 4.71
C MET A 264 2.66 -9.40 3.98
N PRO A 265 3.50 -10.38 4.37
CA PRO A 265 3.54 -11.66 3.68
C PRO A 265 2.34 -12.53 4.07
N LEU A 266 1.59 -13.04 3.09
CA LEU A 266 0.45 -13.91 3.28
C LEU A 266 0.62 -15.15 2.38
N ARG A 267 0.95 -16.28 3.00
CA ARG A 267 1.17 -17.52 2.26
C ARG A 267 -0.15 -18.25 2.07
N VAL A 268 -0.57 -18.38 0.83
CA VAL A 268 -1.78 -19.12 0.40
C VAL A 268 -1.46 -20.23 -0.59
N LEU A 269 -0.26 -20.20 -1.19
CA LEU A 269 0.21 -21.17 -2.16
C LEU A 269 1.30 -22.05 -1.52
N ASP A 270 1.22 -23.35 -1.80
CA ASP A 270 2.16 -24.34 -1.30
C ASP A 270 3.55 -24.29 -2.00
N ALA A 271 4.44 -25.21 -1.67
CA ALA A 271 5.76 -25.33 -2.29
C ALA A 271 5.72 -25.69 -3.79
N ASN A 272 4.56 -26.06 -4.34
CA ASN A 272 4.33 -26.28 -5.77
C ASN A 272 3.68 -25.07 -6.46
N GLY A 273 3.35 -24.02 -5.69
CA GLY A 273 2.74 -22.80 -6.20
C GLY A 273 1.24 -22.92 -6.44
N ALA A 274 0.54 -23.83 -5.75
CA ALA A 274 -0.90 -24.02 -5.86
C ALA A 274 -1.60 -23.75 -4.52
N GLY A 275 -2.82 -23.23 -4.55
CA GLY A 275 -3.61 -22.95 -3.34
C GLY A 275 -5.10 -22.82 -3.58
N GLY A 276 -5.87 -23.15 -2.54
CA GLY A 276 -7.34 -23.18 -2.59
C GLY A 276 -7.99 -21.80 -2.44
N TRP A 277 -9.20 -21.67 -2.95
CA TRP A 277 -9.99 -20.44 -2.89
C TRP A 277 -10.29 -19.99 -1.45
N ALA A 278 -10.50 -20.93 -0.53
CA ALA A 278 -10.72 -20.62 0.88
C ALA A 278 -9.53 -19.88 1.50
N ALA A 279 -8.31 -20.37 1.26
CA ALA A 279 -7.09 -19.74 1.74
C ALA A 279 -6.90 -18.33 1.16
N ILE A 280 -7.16 -18.18 -0.15
CA ILE A 280 -7.04 -16.89 -0.85
C ILE A 280 -8.05 -15.88 -0.32
N ALA A 281 -9.33 -16.27 -0.19
CA ALA A 281 -10.38 -15.39 0.33
C ALA A 281 -10.12 -14.99 1.79
N SER A 282 -9.67 -15.93 2.63
CA SER A 282 -9.28 -15.65 4.01
C SER A 282 -8.11 -14.67 4.09
N ALA A 283 -7.11 -14.81 3.21
CA ALA A 283 -5.96 -13.92 3.15
C ALA A 283 -6.35 -12.49 2.72
N ILE A 284 -7.29 -12.34 1.79
CA ILE A 284 -7.80 -11.04 1.36
C ILE A 284 -8.49 -10.32 2.53
N ARG A 285 -9.39 -11.01 3.25
CA ARG A 285 -10.06 -10.46 4.44
C ARG A 285 -9.04 -10.12 5.53
N TRP A 286 -8.14 -11.05 5.83
CA TRP A 286 -7.09 -10.84 6.82
C TRP A 286 -6.24 -9.59 6.51
N ALA A 287 -5.85 -9.40 5.24
CA ALA A 287 -5.09 -8.22 4.81
C ALA A 287 -5.85 -6.92 5.09
N ALA A 288 -7.16 -6.88 4.82
CA ALA A 288 -8.02 -5.72 5.06
C ALA A 288 -8.10 -5.40 6.56
N ASP A 289 -8.31 -6.41 7.40
CA ASP A 289 -8.45 -6.26 8.86
C ASP A 289 -7.14 -5.86 9.54
N HIS A 290 -5.99 -6.21 8.96
CA HIS A 290 -4.66 -5.94 9.51
C HIS A 290 -3.97 -4.74 8.87
N GLY A 291 -4.72 -3.91 8.14
CA GLY A 291 -4.28 -2.59 7.71
C GLY A 291 -3.38 -2.59 6.48
N ALA A 292 -3.58 -3.51 5.56
CA ALA A 292 -3.01 -3.40 4.22
C ALA A 292 -3.60 -2.18 3.50
N ASP A 293 -2.77 -1.45 2.79
CA ASP A 293 -3.19 -0.37 1.88
C ASP A 293 -3.41 -0.91 0.46
N VAL A 294 -2.64 -1.93 0.09
CA VAL A 294 -2.67 -2.57 -1.23
C VAL A 294 -2.54 -4.08 -1.04
N ILE A 295 -3.29 -4.85 -1.80
CA ILE A 295 -3.14 -6.30 -1.97
C ILE A 295 -2.57 -6.57 -3.35
N ASN A 296 -1.54 -7.41 -3.44
CA ASN A 296 -1.03 -7.95 -4.69
C ASN A 296 -1.31 -9.44 -4.77
N MET A 297 -1.99 -9.86 -5.82
CA MET A 297 -2.24 -11.27 -6.17
C MET A 297 -1.59 -11.60 -7.51
N SER A 298 -0.40 -12.20 -7.45
CA SER A 298 0.33 -12.69 -8.63
C SER A 298 -0.02 -14.16 -8.95
N LEU A 299 -1.28 -14.50 -8.84
CA LEU A 299 -1.85 -15.84 -8.98
C LEU A 299 -3.17 -15.76 -9.74
N GLY A 300 -3.69 -16.91 -10.22
CA GLY A 300 -5.01 -16.93 -10.83
C GLY A 300 -5.33 -18.22 -11.57
N GLY A 301 -6.51 -18.18 -12.22
CA GLY A 301 -7.01 -19.29 -13.05
C GLY A 301 -8.28 -18.94 -13.82
N GLY A 302 -8.74 -19.89 -14.65
CA GLY A 302 -9.86 -19.67 -15.57
C GLY A 302 -11.26 -19.74 -14.95
N MET A 303 -11.38 -20.12 -13.67
CA MET A 303 -12.68 -20.31 -13.01
C MET A 303 -12.96 -19.20 -12.00
N ARG A 304 -14.22 -18.75 -11.95
CA ARG A 304 -14.71 -17.74 -11.01
C ARG A 304 -15.03 -18.37 -9.67
N SER A 305 -14.61 -17.74 -8.59
CA SER A 305 -15.05 -18.02 -7.22
C SER A 305 -15.86 -16.85 -6.67
N ARG A 306 -17.06 -17.13 -6.16
CA ARG A 306 -17.90 -16.12 -5.51
C ARG A 306 -17.38 -15.76 -4.10
N THR A 307 -16.78 -16.72 -3.43
CA THR A 307 -16.18 -16.48 -2.11
C THR A 307 -15.00 -15.52 -2.21
N VAL A 308 -14.13 -15.70 -3.21
CA VAL A 308 -13.03 -14.76 -3.46
C VAL A 308 -13.54 -13.39 -3.91
N GLU A 309 -14.60 -13.35 -4.76
CA GLU A 309 -15.22 -12.10 -5.17
C GLU A 309 -15.74 -11.29 -3.97
N ARG A 310 -16.49 -11.91 -3.04
CA ARG A 310 -16.96 -11.24 -1.82
C ARG A 310 -15.82 -10.77 -0.91
N ALA A 311 -14.75 -11.56 -0.80
CA ALA A 311 -13.58 -11.12 -0.05
C ALA A 311 -12.89 -9.90 -0.68
N ILE A 312 -12.92 -9.77 -2.01
CA ILE A 312 -12.44 -8.59 -2.73
C ILE A 312 -13.35 -7.39 -2.47
N ASP A 313 -14.67 -7.56 -2.55
CA ASP A 313 -15.63 -6.51 -2.21
C ASP A 313 -15.42 -6.02 -0.78
N TYR A 314 -15.26 -6.95 0.17
CA TYR A 314 -14.94 -6.63 1.57
C TYR A 314 -13.65 -5.79 1.69
N ALA A 315 -12.57 -6.18 1.05
CA ALA A 315 -11.31 -5.44 1.08
C ALA A 315 -11.46 -4.03 0.47
N HIS A 316 -12.18 -3.91 -0.64
CA HIS A 316 -12.49 -2.61 -1.27
C HIS A 316 -13.30 -1.71 -0.34
N GLU A 317 -14.35 -2.21 0.32
CA GLU A 317 -15.15 -1.47 1.31
C GLU A 317 -14.33 -1.01 2.51
N HIS A 318 -13.26 -1.74 2.85
CA HIS A 318 -12.28 -1.37 3.89
C HIS A 318 -11.17 -0.44 3.37
N GLY A 319 -11.27 0.04 2.12
CA GLY A 319 -10.36 1.01 1.54
C GLY A 319 -9.05 0.42 1.02
N VAL A 320 -8.99 -0.88 0.75
CA VAL A 320 -7.80 -1.56 0.24
C VAL A 320 -7.83 -1.60 -1.29
N VAL A 321 -6.71 -1.26 -1.91
CA VAL A 321 -6.53 -1.40 -3.37
C VAL A 321 -6.14 -2.83 -3.69
N VAL A 322 -6.87 -3.49 -4.61
CA VAL A 322 -6.59 -4.85 -5.02
C VAL A 322 -5.98 -4.87 -6.42
N VAL A 323 -4.82 -5.49 -6.58
CA VAL A 323 -4.10 -5.63 -7.85
C VAL A 323 -3.88 -7.10 -8.15
N ALA A 324 -4.19 -7.54 -9.37
CA ALA A 324 -3.98 -8.94 -9.76
C ALA A 324 -3.44 -9.10 -11.19
N ALA A 325 -2.72 -10.20 -11.38
CA ALA A 325 -2.17 -10.60 -12.66
C ALA A 325 -3.27 -11.06 -13.64
N ALA A 326 -3.29 -10.54 -14.88
CA ALA A 326 -4.32 -10.83 -15.88
C ALA A 326 -4.33 -12.29 -16.38
N GLY A 327 -3.25 -13.05 -16.14
CA GLY A 327 -3.08 -14.43 -16.58
C GLY A 327 -2.06 -14.61 -17.71
N ASN A 328 -1.57 -15.84 -17.86
CA ASN A 328 -0.46 -16.18 -18.78
C ASN A 328 -0.85 -17.17 -19.88
N SER A 329 -2.14 -17.32 -20.19
CA SER A 329 -2.63 -18.27 -21.17
C SER A 329 -2.73 -17.74 -22.61
N SER A 330 -2.26 -16.51 -22.87
CA SER A 330 -2.30 -15.85 -24.20
C SER A 330 -3.72 -15.77 -24.79
N ARG A 331 -4.72 -15.48 -23.96
CA ARG A 331 -6.13 -15.45 -24.35
C ARG A 331 -6.68 -14.04 -24.37
N GLY A 332 -7.68 -13.79 -25.26
CA GLY A 332 -8.49 -12.58 -25.27
C GLY A 332 -9.54 -12.56 -24.13
N ALA A 333 -9.14 -12.98 -22.93
CA ALA A 333 -9.95 -12.98 -21.73
C ALA A 333 -9.04 -12.92 -20.50
N VAL A 334 -9.26 -11.93 -19.63
CA VAL A 334 -8.59 -11.80 -18.33
C VAL A 334 -9.03 -12.95 -17.43
N GLU A 335 -8.09 -13.55 -16.73
CA GLU A 335 -8.32 -14.63 -15.76
C GLU A 335 -8.75 -14.09 -14.39
N TYR A 336 -9.32 -14.98 -13.54
CA TYR A 336 -9.65 -14.64 -12.16
C TYR A 336 -8.42 -14.81 -11.25
N PRO A 337 -8.25 -13.97 -10.20
CA PRO A 337 -9.21 -12.98 -9.69
C PRO A 337 -9.18 -11.62 -10.42
N ALA A 338 -8.24 -11.37 -11.33
CA ALA A 338 -8.08 -10.07 -11.99
C ALA A 338 -9.34 -9.57 -12.72
N ARG A 339 -10.20 -10.50 -13.16
CA ARG A 339 -11.45 -10.17 -13.86
C ARG A 339 -12.61 -9.75 -12.94
N HIS A 340 -12.47 -9.83 -11.61
CA HIS A 340 -13.51 -9.35 -10.70
C HIS A 340 -13.57 -7.82 -10.68
N ASP A 341 -14.75 -7.29 -10.36
CA ASP A 341 -14.91 -5.87 -10.06
C ASP A 341 -13.99 -5.48 -8.89
N HIS A 342 -13.61 -4.22 -8.78
CA HIS A 342 -12.70 -3.69 -7.75
C HIS A 342 -11.28 -4.27 -7.75
N VAL A 343 -10.87 -4.93 -8.82
CA VAL A 343 -9.50 -5.43 -9.01
C VAL A 343 -8.86 -4.72 -10.18
N ILE A 344 -7.67 -4.16 -9.98
CA ILE A 344 -6.84 -3.62 -11.05
C ILE A 344 -6.15 -4.77 -11.76
N ALA A 345 -6.65 -5.11 -12.94
CA ALA A 345 -6.13 -6.18 -13.78
C ALA A 345 -4.88 -5.73 -14.55
N VAL A 346 -3.78 -6.48 -14.41
CA VAL A 346 -2.48 -6.11 -14.96
C VAL A 346 -1.99 -7.09 -16.01
N GLY A 347 -1.90 -6.63 -17.26
CA GLY A 347 -1.25 -7.35 -18.37
C GLY A 347 0.27 -7.13 -18.39
N ALA A 348 0.99 -7.91 -19.19
CA ALA A 348 2.44 -7.89 -19.28
C ALA A 348 2.95 -7.37 -20.62
N VAL A 349 3.97 -6.49 -20.56
CA VAL A 349 4.72 -6.01 -21.73
C VAL A 349 6.21 -6.35 -21.63
N ARG A 350 6.86 -6.35 -22.80
CA ARG A 350 8.29 -6.60 -22.97
C ARG A 350 9.10 -5.28 -22.92
N TYR A 351 10.41 -5.41 -23.13
CA TYR A 351 11.31 -4.27 -23.23
C TYR A 351 10.91 -3.28 -24.34
N ASP A 352 10.51 -3.77 -25.52
CA ASP A 352 10.05 -2.96 -26.66
C ASP A 352 8.62 -2.42 -26.51
N ARG A 353 7.98 -2.62 -25.34
CA ARG A 353 6.61 -2.22 -25.00
C ARG A 353 5.51 -2.94 -25.76
N GLU A 354 5.85 -3.98 -26.52
CA GLU A 354 4.85 -4.86 -27.10
C GLU A 354 4.26 -5.81 -26.05
N LEU A 355 3.05 -6.27 -26.27
CA LEU A 355 2.39 -7.24 -25.38
C LEU A 355 3.24 -8.51 -25.29
N SER A 356 3.49 -9.00 -24.08
CA SER A 356 4.20 -10.26 -23.88
C SER A 356 3.38 -11.41 -24.46
N PHE A 357 4.04 -12.34 -25.14
CA PHE A 357 3.38 -13.42 -25.90
C PHE A 357 2.43 -14.30 -25.06
N TYR A 358 2.64 -14.35 -23.76
CA TYR A 358 1.83 -15.13 -22.82
C TYR A 358 0.68 -14.32 -22.21
N SER A 359 0.74 -12.98 -22.22
CA SER A 359 -0.22 -12.14 -21.50
C SER A 359 -1.64 -12.38 -21.97
N CYS A 360 -2.55 -12.54 -21.01
CA CYS A 360 -3.97 -12.39 -21.28
C CYS A 360 -4.30 -10.91 -21.52
N TYR A 361 -5.36 -10.67 -22.30
CA TYR A 361 -5.84 -9.34 -22.71
C TYR A 361 -7.36 -9.35 -22.86
N GLY A 362 -7.98 -8.24 -23.24
CA GLY A 362 -9.41 -8.15 -23.53
C GLY A 362 -10.20 -7.40 -22.46
N GLU A 363 -11.51 -7.67 -22.42
CA GLU A 363 -12.42 -7.02 -21.47
C GLU A 363 -11.98 -7.25 -20.01
N GLY A 364 -11.94 -6.18 -19.24
CA GLY A 364 -11.52 -6.19 -17.84
C GLY A 364 -10.02 -5.96 -17.64
N LEU A 365 -9.23 -5.73 -18.70
CA LEU A 365 -7.83 -5.34 -18.55
C LEU A 365 -7.74 -3.82 -18.27
N ASP A 366 -7.11 -3.42 -17.17
CA ASP A 366 -7.03 -2.02 -16.78
C ASP A 366 -5.77 -1.33 -17.27
N VAL A 367 -4.61 -1.95 -17.01
CA VAL A 367 -3.29 -1.42 -17.37
C VAL A 367 -2.34 -2.56 -17.72
N VAL A 368 -1.21 -2.20 -18.32
CA VAL A 368 -0.09 -3.11 -18.51
C VAL A 368 1.15 -2.61 -17.77
N ALA A 369 2.03 -3.53 -17.41
CA ALA A 369 3.30 -3.24 -16.77
C ALA A 369 4.39 -4.20 -17.27
N PRO A 370 5.68 -3.94 -16.98
CA PRO A 370 6.77 -4.82 -17.39
C PRO A 370 6.62 -6.23 -16.80
N GLY A 371 6.40 -7.21 -17.64
CA GLY A 371 6.38 -8.63 -17.29
C GLY A 371 7.52 -9.43 -17.95
N GLY A 372 8.12 -8.84 -18.98
CA GLY A 372 9.32 -9.35 -19.66
C GLY A 372 9.08 -10.45 -20.69
N ASP A 373 10.19 -10.87 -21.31
CA ASP A 373 10.31 -12.03 -22.20
C ASP A 373 11.70 -12.63 -22.07
N THR A 374 11.85 -13.69 -21.30
CA THR A 374 13.15 -14.32 -21.02
C THR A 374 13.74 -15.12 -22.19
N ARG A 375 13.07 -15.13 -23.34
CA ARG A 375 13.58 -15.79 -24.57
C ARG A 375 14.45 -14.87 -25.41
N VAL A 376 14.50 -13.58 -25.10
CA VAL A 376 15.16 -12.54 -25.89
C VAL A 376 16.01 -11.63 -24.99
N ASP A 377 16.99 -10.98 -25.61
CA ASP A 377 17.80 -9.89 -25.06
C ASP A 377 17.71 -8.73 -26.07
N GLN A 378 16.68 -7.88 -25.93
CA GLN A 378 16.40 -6.79 -26.84
C GLN A 378 17.21 -5.52 -26.50
N ASN A 379 17.58 -5.38 -25.21
CA ASN A 379 18.38 -4.25 -24.74
C ASN A 379 19.89 -4.46 -24.99
N GLY A 380 20.31 -5.69 -25.31
CA GLY A 380 21.69 -6.04 -25.65
C GLY A 380 22.65 -6.01 -24.46
N ASP A 381 22.16 -6.16 -23.24
CA ASP A 381 22.98 -6.13 -22.00
C ASP A 381 23.59 -7.50 -21.66
N GLY A 382 23.30 -8.51 -22.46
CA GLY A 382 23.79 -9.88 -22.28
C GLY A 382 22.93 -10.74 -21.37
N LEU A 383 21.76 -10.25 -20.93
CA LEU A 383 20.82 -10.95 -20.09
C LEU A 383 19.46 -11.08 -20.79
N PRO A 384 18.67 -12.12 -20.48
CA PRO A 384 17.28 -12.18 -20.93
C PRO A 384 16.46 -11.02 -20.36
N ASP A 385 15.57 -10.45 -21.17
CA ASP A 385 14.69 -9.32 -20.79
C ASP A 385 13.55 -9.73 -19.85
N GLY A 386 13.86 -10.41 -18.78
CA GLY A 386 12.95 -10.68 -17.66
C GLY A 386 12.94 -9.57 -16.62
N VAL A 387 12.09 -9.69 -15.62
CA VAL A 387 12.09 -8.86 -14.41
C VAL A 387 13.10 -9.45 -13.43
N LEU A 388 14.13 -8.69 -13.09
CA LEU A 388 15.25 -9.12 -12.28
C LEU A 388 15.00 -8.84 -10.81
N GLN A 389 15.01 -9.89 -9.96
CA GLN A 389 14.87 -9.75 -8.50
C GLN A 389 15.67 -10.83 -7.75
N ASN A 390 15.91 -10.56 -6.44
CA ASN A 390 16.52 -11.53 -5.52
C ASN A 390 15.48 -12.55 -5.05
N THR A 391 15.74 -13.81 -5.25
CA THR A 391 14.82 -14.88 -4.85
C THR A 391 15.51 -16.21 -4.58
N ILE A 392 14.73 -17.22 -4.16
CA ILE A 392 15.18 -18.59 -3.86
C ILE A 392 15.56 -19.31 -5.17
N VAL A 393 16.69 -20.01 -5.15
CA VAL A 393 17.17 -20.83 -6.27
C VAL A 393 16.78 -22.30 -6.08
N GLY A 394 16.05 -22.85 -7.03
CA GLY A 394 15.56 -24.22 -6.93
C GLY A 394 14.59 -24.38 -5.76
N ARG A 395 14.78 -25.43 -4.96
CA ARG A 395 14.00 -25.69 -3.73
C ARG A 395 14.84 -25.52 -2.45
N ASP A 396 16.00 -24.90 -2.53
CA ASP A 396 16.85 -24.64 -1.36
C ASP A 396 16.51 -23.25 -0.77
N VAL A 397 15.69 -23.25 0.25
CA VAL A 397 15.19 -22.04 0.96
C VAL A 397 16.29 -21.20 1.65
N ARG A 398 17.57 -21.61 1.52
CA ARG A 398 18.74 -20.86 1.99
C ARG A 398 19.64 -20.37 0.87
N ARG A 399 19.32 -20.74 -0.36
CA ARG A 399 20.10 -20.36 -1.52
C ARG A 399 19.37 -19.30 -2.33
N PHE A 400 19.98 -18.13 -2.44
CA PHE A 400 19.42 -16.97 -3.13
C PHE A 400 20.32 -16.56 -4.29
N ASP A 401 19.69 -16.05 -5.34
CA ASP A 401 20.39 -15.41 -6.45
C ASP A 401 19.46 -14.34 -7.09
N TYR A 402 20.00 -13.61 -8.04
CA TYR A 402 19.23 -12.65 -8.83
C TYR A 402 18.76 -13.33 -10.11
N LEU A 403 17.46 -13.52 -10.21
CA LEU A 403 16.84 -14.25 -11.31
C LEU A 403 15.94 -13.34 -12.12
N ALA A 404 16.05 -13.42 -13.45
CA ALA A 404 15.18 -12.74 -14.38
C ALA A 404 13.98 -13.64 -14.69
N TRP A 405 12.79 -13.28 -14.25
CA TRP A 405 11.56 -14.00 -14.49
C TRP A 405 10.60 -13.24 -15.40
N GLN A 406 9.64 -13.96 -16.00
CA GLN A 406 8.63 -13.39 -16.86
C GLN A 406 7.23 -13.83 -16.42
N GLY A 407 6.22 -12.98 -16.65
CA GLY A 407 4.83 -13.29 -16.35
C GLY A 407 4.02 -12.04 -16.02
N THR A 408 2.70 -12.13 -16.14
CA THR A 408 1.79 -11.13 -15.55
C THR A 408 1.96 -11.07 -14.04
N SER A 409 2.44 -12.16 -13.42
CA SER A 409 2.87 -12.23 -12.01
C SER A 409 4.02 -11.29 -11.67
N MET A 410 4.87 -10.92 -12.64
CA MET A 410 5.95 -9.93 -12.47
C MET A 410 5.48 -8.53 -12.83
N ALA A 411 4.46 -8.41 -13.68
CA ALA A 411 3.83 -7.14 -14.03
C ALA A 411 2.97 -6.56 -12.89
N ALA A 412 2.13 -7.39 -12.27
CA ALA A 412 1.23 -6.98 -11.17
C ALA A 412 1.96 -6.27 -10.02
N PRO A 413 3.09 -6.77 -9.47
CA PRO A 413 3.80 -6.10 -8.38
C PRO A 413 4.38 -4.73 -8.75
N HIS A 414 4.64 -4.44 -10.03
CA HIS A 414 4.98 -3.06 -10.44
C HIS A 414 3.80 -2.12 -10.18
N VAL A 415 2.59 -2.54 -10.58
CA VAL A 415 1.38 -1.73 -10.37
C VAL A 415 1.05 -1.63 -8.89
N ALA A 416 1.17 -2.71 -8.12
CA ALA A 416 0.98 -2.70 -6.67
C ALA A 416 1.98 -1.76 -5.97
N GLY A 417 3.25 -1.75 -6.40
CA GLY A 417 4.25 -0.80 -5.91
C GLY A 417 3.90 0.65 -6.25
N VAL A 418 3.45 0.93 -7.49
CA VAL A 418 2.99 2.29 -7.88
C VAL A 418 1.73 2.68 -7.09
N ALA A 419 0.78 1.76 -6.88
CA ALA A 419 -0.38 1.99 -6.02
C ALA A 419 0.05 2.33 -4.58
N ALA A 420 1.06 1.64 -4.03
CA ALA A 420 1.63 1.94 -2.71
C ALA A 420 2.28 3.34 -2.65
N LEU A 421 2.95 3.79 -3.72
CA LEU A 421 3.46 5.16 -3.83
C LEU A 421 2.33 6.18 -3.80
N VAL A 422 1.24 5.95 -4.54
CA VAL A 422 0.05 6.82 -4.58
C VAL A 422 -0.65 6.81 -3.21
N ARG A 423 -0.78 5.66 -2.57
CA ARG A 423 -1.32 5.56 -1.19
C ARG A 423 -0.47 6.34 -0.19
N ALA A 424 0.85 6.22 -0.27
CA ALA A 424 1.78 6.96 0.58
C ALA A 424 1.71 8.48 0.37
N SER A 425 1.30 8.95 -0.81
CA SER A 425 1.05 10.37 -1.08
C SER A 425 -0.28 10.89 -0.51
N GLY A 426 -1.10 10.01 0.14
CA GLY A 426 -2.30 10.41 0.87
C GLY A 426 -3.62 10.12 0.15
N VAL A 427 -3.61 9.48 -1.00
CA VAL A 427 -4.84 9.04 -1.67
C VAL A 427 -5.34 7.77 -0.99
N THR A 428 -6.44 7.87 -0.24
CA THR A 428 -6.96 6.75 0.57
C THR A 428 -8.13 5.99 -0.06
N ASP A 429 -8.78 6.56 -1.06
CA ASP A 429 -9.88 5.94 -1.79
C ASP A 429 -9.36 4.98 -2.87
N PRO A 430 -9.70 3.67 -2.84
CA PRO A 430 -9.24 2.70 -3.83
C PRO A 430 -9.60 3.09 -5.27
N ASP A 431 -10.82 3.56 -5.50
CA ASP A 431 -11.29 3.99 -6.82
C ASP A 431 -10.49 5.20 -7.34
N ALA A 432 -10.07 6.08 -6.43
CA ALA A 432 -9.21 7.20 -6.81
C ALA A 432 -7.80 6.74 -7.19
N VAL A 433 -7.25 5.73 -6.49
CA VAL A 433 -5.96 5.13 -6.85
C VAL A 433 -6.04 4.48 -8.23
N GLU A 434 -7.02 3.62 -8.46
CA GLU A 434 -7.25 2.99 -9.78
C GLU A 434 -7.37 4.05 -10.88
N ARG A 435 -8.22 5.05 -10.67
CA ARG A 435 -8.42 6.14 -11.63
C ARG A 435 -7.10 6.88 -11.92
N ILE A 436 -6.28 7.19 -10.91
CA ILE A 436 -4.97 7.84 -11.11
C ILE A 436 -4.06 6.95 -11.97
N LEU A 437 -3.96 5.67 -11.65
CA LEU A 437 -3.13 4.73 -12.41
C LEU A 437 -3.55 4.66 -13.88
N ARG A 438 -4.87 4.59 -14.15
CA ARG A 438 -5.42 4.52 -15.52
C ARG A 438 -5.29 5.84 -16.28
N GLU A 439 -5.58 6.99 -15.62
CA GLU A 439 -5.48 8.32 -16.25
C GLU A 439 -4.06 8.72 -16.59
N THR A 440 -3.07 8.22 -15.85
CA THR A 440 -1.65 8.57 -16.03
C THR A 440 -0.86 7.50 -16.77
N ALA A 441 -1.47 6.37 -17.09
CA ALA A 441 -0.87 5.35 -17.93
C ALA A 441 -0.51 5.92 -19.31
N GLU A 442 0.65 5.52 -19.85
CA GLU A 442 1.11 5.92 -21.17
C GLU A 442 0.40 5.06 -22.23
N PRO A 443 -0.44 5.62 -23.12
CA PRO A 443 -1.08 4.85 -24.19
C PRO A 443 0.00 4.32 -25.16
N ILE A 444 0.11 3.00 -25.28
CA ILE A 444 1.12 2.34 -26.12
C ILE A 444 0.52 1.47 -27.22
N GLY A 445 -0.80 1.35 -27.26
CA GLY A 445 -1.53 0.56 -28.27
C GLY A 445 -3.04 0.70 -28.13
N ASP A 446 -3.77 -0.29 -28.63
CA ASP A 446 -5.23 -0.32 -28.48
C ASP A 446 -5.65 -0.78 -27.07
N THR A 447 -6.88 -0.41 -26.70
CA THR A 447 -7.38 -0.68 -25.34
C THR A 447 -7.71 -2.16 -25.10
N GLU A 448 -7.89 -2.97 -26.14
CA GLU A 448 -8.15 -4.40 -26.00
C GLU A 448 -6.91 -5.14 -25.48
N HIS A 449 -5.71 -4.77 -25.98
CA HIS A 449 -4.46 -5.43 -25.62
C HIS A 449 -3.70 -4.74 -24.47
N PHE A 450 -3.94 -3.45 -24.26
CA PHE A 450 -3.13 -2.65 -23.33
C PHE A 450 -3.95 -1.94 -22.25
N GLY A 451 -5.28 -2.13 -22.19
CA GLY A 451 -6.13 -1.38 -21.26
C GLY A 451 -5.96 0.13 -21.45
N SER A 452 -5.72 0.85 -20.35
CA SER A 452 -5.41 2.29 -20.40
C SER A 452 -3.97 2.59 -20.85
N GLY A 453 -3.10 1.58 -20.90
CA GLY A 453 -1.71 1.70 -21.34
C GLY A 453 -0.70 1.23 -20.30
N LEU A 454 0.56 1.57 -20.52
CA LEU A 454 1.69 1.25 -19.64
C LEU A 454 1.64 2.12 -18.38
N VAL A 455 1.65 1.50 -17.19
CA VAL A 455 1.67 2.22 -15.92
C VAL A 455 2.87 3.16 -15.82
N ARG A 456 2.65 4.37 -15.27
CA ARG A 456 3.67 5.41 -15.12
C ARG A 456 3.71 5.90 -13.67
N ALA A 457 4.76 5.54 -12.95
CA ALA A 457 4.94 5.92 -11.55
C ALA A 457 5.14 7.44 -11.39
N ASP A 458 5.95 8.04 -12.27
CA ASP A 458 6.21 9.49 -12.27
C ASP A 458 4.93 10.31 -12.53
N GLY A 459 4.11 9.87 -13.49
CA GLY A 459 2.81 10.49 -13.79
C GLY A 459 1.81 10.32 -12.66
N ALA A 460 1.73 9.13 -12.07
CA ALA A 460 0.80 8.83 -10.98
C ALA A 460 1.09 9.69 -9.73
N LEU A 461 2.36 9.80 -9.31
CA LEU A 461 2.76 10.65 -8.20
C LEU A 461 2.52 12.14 -8.49
N ALA A 462 2.86 12.63 -9.68
CA ALA A 462 2.57 14.01 -10.06
C ALA A 462 1.06 14.31 -9.96
N ARG A 463 0.20 13.40 -10.44
CA ARG A 463 -1.26 13.56 -10.42
C ARG A 463 -1.85 13.55 -9.01
N SER A 464 -1.30 12.71 -8.11
CA SER A 464 -1.74 12.67 -6.70
C SER A 464 -1.38 13.95 -5.96
N GLU A 465 -0.17 14.48 -6.15
CA GLU A 465 0.30 15.73 -5.55
C GLU A 465 -0.53 16.94 -5.99
N ASP A 466 -0.92 17.00 -7.27
CA ASP A 466 -1.79 18.06 -7.81
C ASP A 466 -3.15 18.09 -7.12
N GLY A 467 -3.75 16.92 -6.89
CA GLY A 467 -5.02 16.76 -6.19
C GLY A 467 -4.96 17.28 -4.75
N GLU A 468 -3.92 16.90 -4.02
CA GLU A 468 -3.71 17.37 -2.64
C GLU A 468 -3.47 18.87 -2.56
N SER A 469 -2.62 19.39 -3.43
CA SER A 469 -2.29 20.81 -3.48
C SER A 469 -3.53 21.65 -3.77
N ALA A 470 -4.41 21.20 -4.68
CA ALA A 470 -5.68 21.82 -4.94
C ALA A 470 -6.58 21.81 -3.71
N MET A 471 -6.70 20.68 -3.00
CA MET A 471 -7.52 20.57 -1.78
C MET A 471 -7.00 21.48 -0.67
N ARG A 472 -5.70 21.51 -0.42
CA ARG A 472 -5.06 22.41 0.55
C ARG A 472 -5.30 23.89 0.19
N GLY A 473 -5.15 24.25 -1.08
CA GLY A 473 -5.40 25.60 -1.57
C GLY A 473 -6.86 26.03 -1.41
N LEU A 474 -7.82 25.20 -1.79
CA LEU A 474 -9.26 25.45 -1.62
C LEU A 474 -9.65 25.56 -0.15
N THR A 475 -9.11 24.71 0.72
CA THR A 475 -9.33 24.77 2.17
C THR A 475 -8.80 26.07 2.75
N ALA A 476 -7.63 26.55 2.31
CA ALA A 476 -7.07 27.83 2.74
C ALA A 476 -7.95 29.02 2.30
N LEU A 477 -8.47 28.98 1.07
CA LEU A 477 -9.41 29.99 0.57
C LEU A 477 -10.72 30.01 1.37
N ALA A 478 -11.27 28.83 1.67
CA ALA A 478 -12.48 28.68 2.47
C ALA A 478 -12.29 29.22 3.90
N LEU A 479 -11.19 28.86 4.57
CA LEU A 479 -10.85 29.38 5.90
C LEU A 479 -10.65 30.89 5.90
N ALA A 480 -9.95 31.42 4.90
CA ALA A 480 -9.76 32.86 4.76
C ALA A 480 -11.10 33.56 4.58
N ALA A 481 -12.00 33.06 3.73
CA ALA A 481 -13.32 33.62 3.51
C ALA A 481 -14.17 33.60 4.81
N ILE A 482 -14.16 32.51 5.56
CA ILE A 482 -14.90 32.37 6.83
C ILE A 482 -14.38 33.36 7.87
N VAL A 483 -13.06 33.36 8.12
CA VAL A 483 -12.43 34.18 9.18
C VAL A 483 -12.51 35.67 8.83
N LEU A 484 -12.05 36.07 7.65
CA LEU A 484 -12.00 37.48 7.24
C LEU A 484 -13.39 38.04 6.97
N GLY A 485 -14.28 37.24 6.35
CA GLY A 485 -15.68 37.63 6.13
C GLY A 485 -16.44 37.82 7.45
N GLY A 486 -16.23 36.93 8.43
CA GLY A 486 -16.79 37.06 9.77
C GLY A 486 -16.31 38.32 10.50
N LEU A 487 -15.02 38.64 10.43
CA LEU A 487 -14.43 39.83 11.05
C LEU A 487 -14.91 41.14 10.34
N ARG A 488 -15.00 41.11 9.01
CA ARG A 488 -15.51 42.23 8.21
C ARG A 488 -16.96 42.57 8.56
N ARG A 489 -17.83 41.55 8.68
CA ARG A 489 -19.24 41.73 9.10
C ARG A 489 -19.37 42.33 10.49
N ARG A 490 -18.41 42.10 11.37
CA ARG A 490 -18.37 42.66 12.74
C ARG A 490 -17.67 43.99 12.84
N GLY A 491 -17.15 44.55 11.73
CA GLY A 491 -16.39 45.78 11.71
C GLY A 491 -15.05 45.73 12.44
N THR A 492 -14.51 44.53 12.68
CA THR A 492 -13.27 44.29 13.48
C THR A 492 -12.10 43.81 12.62
N LEU A 493 -12.16 43.95 11.30
CA LEU A 493 -11.09 43.54 10.40
C LEU A 493 -10.03 44.64 10.29
N GLY A 494 -8.85 44.40 10.79
CA GLY A 494 -7.72 45.34 10.81
C GLY A 494 -6.60 45.02 9.83
N VAL A 495 -6.81 44.09 8.89
CA VAL A 495 -5.79 43.64 7.92
C VAL A 495 -6.33 43.67 6.50
N SER A 496 -5.44 43.73 5.50
CA SER A 496 -5.80 43.57 4.09
C SER A 496 -6.31 42.17 3.80
N ALA A 497 -7.60 42.03 3.50
CA ALA A 497 -8.21 40.74 3.19
C ALA A 497 -7.55 40.07 1.98
N GLY A 498 -7.26 40.84 0.91
CA GLY A 498 -6.63 40.31 -0.29
C GLY A 498 -5.22 39.74 -0.03
N ALA A 499 -4.35 40.51 0.62
CA ALA A 499 -2.99 40.07 0.92
C ALA A 499 -2.99 38.82 1.85
N THR A 500 -3.90 38.79 2.83
CA THR A 500 -4.04 37.65 3.74
C THR A 500 -4.48 36.41 3.00
N THR A 501 -5.47 36.51 2.11
CA THR A 501 -6.00 35.40 1.33
C THR A 501 -4.94 34.83 0.39
N ILE A 502 -4.20 35.69 -0.33
CA ILE A 502 -3.11 35.26 -1.21
C ILE A 502 -2.02 34.54 -0.40
N THR A 503 -1.62 35.09 0.74
CA THR A 503 -0.60 34.45 1.59
C THR A 503 -1.07 33.08 2.10
N ALA A 504 -2.34 32.96 2.54
CA ALA A 504 -2.89 31.70 3.01
C ALA A 504 -2.88 30.63 1.92
N PHE A 505 -3.29 31.02 0.70
CA PHE A 505 -3.29 30.13 -0.47
C PHE A 505 -1.87 29.62 -0.81
N VAL A 506 -0.90 30.54 -0.90
CA VAL A 506 0.49 30.21 -1.20
C VAL A 506 1.11 29.29 -0.13
N VAL A 507 0.87 29.59 1.15
CA VAL A 507 1.42 28.82 2.26
C VAL A 507 0.84 27.40 2.31
N ALA A 508 -0.42 27.24 1.94
CA ALA A 508 -1.06 25.93 1.88
C ALA A 508 -0.65 25.06 0.68
N GLY A 509 0.20 25.54 -0.20
CA GLY A 509 0.64 24.83 -1.40
C GLY A 509 -0.14 25.15 -2.66
N GLY A 510 -1.05 26.15 -2.61
CA GLY A 510 -1.92 26.51 -3.74
C GLY A 510 -1.19 26.96 -5.02
N LEU A 511 0.10 27.26 -4.96
CA LEU A 511 0.91 27.56 -6.14
C LEU A 511 1.21 26.32 -7.00
N ALA A 512 1.17 25.12 -6.44
CA ALA A 512 1.39 23.90 -7.19
C ALA A 512 0.26 23.58 -8.19
N VAL A 513 -0.91 24.20 -8.03
CA VAL A 513 -2.02 24.11 -9.01
C VAL A 513 -1.70 24.89 -10.31
N LEU A 514 -0.69 25.76 -10.29
CA LEU A 514 -0.28 26.50 -11.48
C LEU A 514 0.66 25.63 -12.34
N PRO A 515 0.57 25.69 -13.68
CA PRO A 515 1.45 24.95 -14.57
C PRO A 515 2.87 25.54 -14.53
N LEU A 516 3.61 25.32 -13.46
CA LEU A 516 4.93 25.89 -13.20
C LEU A 516 5.96 25.44 -14.22
N SER A 517 5.85 24.21 -14.71
CA SER A 517 6.67 23.66 -15.79
C SER A 517 6.50 24.45 -17.09
N ALA A 518 5.28 24.85 -17.44
CA ALA A 518 4.99 25.71 -18.60
C ALA A 518 5.55 27.13 -18.45
N LEU A 519 5.78 27.58 -17.21
CA LEU A 519 6.39 28.87 -16.88
C LEU A 519 7.92 28.79 -16.72
N GLY A 520 8.55 27.64 -16.99
CA GLY A 520 9.99 27.40 -16.79
C GLY A 520 10.41 27.29 -15.30
N LEU A 521 9.45 27.10 -14.41
CA LEU A 521 9.66 27.03 -12.95
C LEU A 521 9.43 25.61 -12.39
N GLY A 522 9.45 24.58 -13.25
CA GLY A 522 9.17 23.17 -12.87
C GLY A 522 10.08 22.65 -11.73
N ALA A 523 11.33 23.11 -11.65
CA ALA A 523 12.23 22.75 -10.55
C ALA A 523 11.73 23.18 -9.15
N LEU A 524 10.77 24.08 -9.07
CA LEU A 524 10.16 24.53 -7.81
C LEU A 524 8.88 23.74 -7.44
N GLU A 525 8.38 22.95 -8.37
CA GLU A 525 7.10 22.22 -8.20
C GLU A 525 7.11 21.27 -6.99
N PRO A 526 8.14 20.41 -6.78
CA PRO A 526 8.19 19.52 -5.63
C PRO A 526 8.23 20.27 -4.28
N TRP A 527 8.86 21.47 -4.26
CA TRP A 527 8.96 22.31 -3.06
C TRP A 527 7.67 23.07 -2.75
N LEU A 528 6.85 23.30 -3.75
CA LEU A 528 5.62 24.09 -3.65
C LEU A 528 4.37 23.23 -3.48
N ALA A 529 4.42 21.96 -3.86
CA ALA A 529 3.31 21.00 -3.75
C ALA A 529 2.82 20.86 -2.30
N GLY A 530 3.73 20.64 -1.34
CA GLY A 530 3.41 20.57 0.08
C GLY A 530 3.27 21.93 0.78
N GLY A 531 3.43 23.04 0.05
CA GLY A 531 3.56 24.38 0.66
C GLY A 531 4.78 24.51 1.57
N VAL A 532 4.81 25.58 2.36
CA VAL A 532 5.90 25.78 3.35
C VAL A 532 5.97 24.65 4.39
N PRO A 533 4.83 24.15 4.94
CA PRO A 533 4.87 23.02 5.87
C PRO A 533 5.39 21.74 5.24
N GLY A 534 4.95 21.41 4.02
CA GLY A 534 5.39 20.20 3.32
C GLY A 534 6.89 20.23 2.97
N ALA A 535 7.39 21.36 2.44
CA ALA A 535 8.81 21.54 2.15
C ALA A 535 9.69 21.36 3.39
N LEU A 536 9.21 21.78 4.56
CA LEU A 536 9.93 21.62 5.84
C LEU A 536 9.79 20.19 6.40
N ALA A 537 8.67 19.50 6.18
CA ALA A 537 8.47 18.11 6.58
C ALA A 537 9.43 17.15 5.84
N HIS A 538 9.70 17.39 4.56
CA HIS A 538 10.66 16.63 3.76
C HIS A 538 12.13 16.83 4.19
N ALA A 539 12.42 17.89 4.95
CA ALA A 539 13.77 18.18 5.43
C ALA A 539 14.25 17.26 6.58
N GLY A 540 13.46 16.28 6.98
CA GLY A 540 13.84 15.15 7.83
C GLY A 540 13.82 15.41 9.34
N ALA A 541 13.37 14.42 10.07
CA ALA A 541 13.40 14.16 11.49
C ALA A 541 12.22 14.64 12.34
N ILE A 542 11.82 13.77 13.24
CA ILE A 542 10.75 13.91 14.27
C ILE A 542 10.78 15.26 15.00
N ALA A 543 11.98 15.82 15.26
CA ALA A 543 12.16 17.13 15.87
C ALA A 543 11.67 18.28 14.97
N ALA A 544 11.77 18.15 13.64
CA ALA A 544 11.27 19.14 12.69
C ALA A 544 9.75 19.20 12.70
N THR A 545 9.06 18.06 12.82
CA THR A 545 7.59 18.00 12.84
C THR A 545 7.02 18.72 14.08
N ILE A 546 7.59 18.51 15.26
CA ILE A 546 7.18 19.21 16.50
C ILE A 546 7.50 20.70 16.41
N ALA A 547 8.69 21.05 15.91
CA ALA A 547 9.05 22.45 15.72
C ALA A 547 8.12 23.16 14.75
N LEU A 548 7.70 22.48 13.69
CA LEU A 548 6.90 23.01 12.59
C LEU A 548 5.42 23.14 12.93
N THR A 549 4.84 22.14 13.56
CA THR A 549 3.41 22.16 13.90
C THR A 549 3.08 23.08 15.09
N ALA A 550 4.02 23.31 16.00
CA ALA A 550 3.80 24.08 17.22
C ALA A 550 4.70 25.31 17.38
N LEU A 551 6.02 25.19 17.16
CA LEU A 551 6.97 26.24 17.52
C LEU A 551 7.14 27.33 16.45
N VAL A 552 7.13 26.98 15.16
CA VAL A 552 7.30 27.96 14.07
C VAL A 552 6.10 28.89 13.93
N PRO A 553 4.83 28.40 13.92
CA PRO A 553 3.67 29.28 13.91
C PRO A 553 3.63 30.20 15.14
N LEU A 554 4.00 29.68 16.32
CA LEU A 554 4.03 30.44 17.55
C LEU A 554 5.14 31.52 17.54
N GLY A 555 6.35 31.13 17.14
CA GLY A 555 7.50 32.04 17.06
C GLY A 555 7.27 33.15 16.02
N ALA A 556 6.77 32.80 14.84
CA ALA A 556 6.42 33.77 13.81
C ALA A 556 5.35 34.76 14.30
N VAL A 557 4.31 34.26 14.96
CA VAL A 557 3.25 35.11 15.54
C VAL A 557 3.81 36.02 16.64
N LEU A 558 4.62 35.49 17.56
CA LEU A 558 5.20 36.30 18.66
C LEU A 558 6.19 37.35 18.18
N PHE A 559 7.05 37.02 17.22
CA PHE A 559 8.07 37.92 16.67
C PHE A 559 7.48 39.00 15.77
N LEU A 560 6.52 38.65 14.94
CA LEU A 560 5.94 39.57 13.93
C LEU A 560 4.73 40.36 14.44
N LEU A 561 4.11 40.00 15.58
CA LEU A 561 2.96 40.71 16.15
C LEU A 561 3.25 42.18 16.52
N GLN A 562 4.51 42.58 16.60
CA GLN A 562 4.92 43.97 16.90
C GLN A 562 4.90 44.85 15.66
N ASN A 563 4.88 44.27 14.45
CA ASN A 563 4.89 45.01 13.20
C ASN A 563 3.51 45.01 12.51
N ARG A 564 2.77 46.13 12.58
CA ARG A 564 1.44 46.27 11.95
C ARG A 564 1.43 46.00 10.45
N ARG A 565 2.53 46.28 9.72
CA ARG A 565 2.62 46.04 8.27
C ARG A 565 2.75 44.54 7.94
N ALA A 566 3.25 43.74 8.88
CA ALA A 566 3.40 42.29 8.72
C ALA A 566 2.12 41.49 9.11
N LEU A 567 1.11 42.13 9.72
CA LEU A 567 -0.10 41.45 10.16
C LEU A 567 -0.83 40.64 9.07
N PRO A 568 -0.99 41.14 7.82
CA PRO A 568 -1.64 40.35 6.77
C PRO A 568 -0.89 39.07 6.45
N LEU A 569 0.44 39.14 6.43
CA LEU A 569 1.32 37.96 6.20
C LEU A 569 1.18 36.93 7.33
N ILE A 570 1.17 37.38 8.59
CA ILE A 570 1.05 36.51 9.77
C ILE A 570 -0.30 35.79 9.79
N VAL A 571 -1.37 36.54 9.51
CA VAL A 571 -2.72 35.98 9.45
C VAL A 571 -2.83 34.96 8.31
N GLY A 572 -2.24 35.28 7.16
CA GLY A 572 -2.17 34.38 6.01
C GLY A 572 -1.36 33.10 6.31
N LEU A 573 -0.18 33.24 6.91
CA LEU A 573 0.64 32.11 7.37
C LEU A 573 -0.16 31.18 8.30
N ALA A 574 -0.81 31.73 9.33
CA ALA A 574 -1.57 30.94 10.28
C ALA A 574 -2.79 30.24 9.66
N LEU A 575 -3.47 30.87 8.70
CA LEU A 575 -4.59 30.26 7.96
C LEU A 575 -4.11 29.19 6.99
N GLY A 576 -2.98 29.41 6.30
CA GLY A 576 -2.38 28.41 5.41
C GLY A 576 -1.93 27.16 6.18
N PHE A 577 -1.30 27.34 7.34
CA PHE A 577 -0.97 26.23 8.23
C PHE A 577 -2.21 25.51 8.76
N ALA A 578 -3.25 26.24 9.15
CA ALA A 578 -4.50 25.63 9.59
C ALA A 578 -5.14 24.78 8.47
N ALA A 579 -5.10 25.27 7.24
CA ALA A 579 -5.61 24.54 6.08
C ALA A 579 -4.82 23.24 5.84
N TYR A 580 -3.50 23.33 5.87
CA TYR A 580 -2.62 22.17 5.76
C TYR A 580 -2.95 21.12 6.82
N LEU A 581 -3.00 21.50 8.10
CA LEU A 581 -3.29 20.59 9.21
C LEU A 581 -4.71 20.00 9.15
N LEU A 582 -5.69 20.72 8.58
CA LEU A 582 -7.04 20.20 8.40
C LEU A 582 -7.08 19.12 7.31
N VAL A 583 -6.40 19.32 6.20
CA VAL A 583 -6.32 18.32 5.13
C VAL A 583 -5.57 17.09 5.63
N GLU A 584 -4.45 17.28 6.33
CA GLU A 584 -3.70 16.17 6.96
C GLU A 584 -4.52 15.41 8.02
N ALA A 585 -5.48 16.05 8.66
CA ALA A 585 -6.34 15.37 9.64
C ALA A 585 -7.42 14.49 8.99
N VAL A 586 -7.80 14.80 7.75
CA VAL A 586 -8.83 14.08 6.98
C VAL A 586 -8.19 13.05 6.05
N ALA A 587 -7.10 13.41 5.40
CA ALA A 587 -6.33 12.55 4.50
C ALA A 587 -4.84 12.59 4.93
N PRO A 588 -4.46 11.81 5.94
CA PRO A 588 -3.11 11.89 6.52
C PRO A 588 -2.05 11.35 5.56
N THR A 589 -1.21 12.25 5.04
CA THR A 589 0.03 11.90 4.34
C THR A 589 1.19 11.69 5.31
N MET A 590 1.13 12.33 6.50
CA MET A 590 2.11 12.15 7.56
C MET A 590 1.67 11.08 8.55
N ARG A 591 2.27 9.90 8.48
CA ARG A 591 2.22 8.95 9.60
C ARG A 591 3.21 9.43 10.67
N LEU A 592 2.67 10.05 11.73
CA LEU A 592 3.47 10.38 12.91
C LEU A 592 3.79 9.08 13.64
N ALA A 593 4.94 8.46 13.32
CA ALA A 593 5.37 7.15 13.83
C ALA A 593 5.43 7.06 15.38
N TRP A 594 5.31 8.18 16.09
CA TRP A 594 5.35 8.29 17.54
C TRP A 594 3.96 8.49 18.19
N LEU A 595 2.88 8.67 17.40
CA LEU A 595 1.51 8.79 17.92
C LEU A 595 0.66 7.62 17.41
N PRO A 596 -0.18 7.02 18.28
CA PRO A 596 -1.21 6.07 17.84
C PRO A 596 -2.12 6.74 16.79
N ALA A 597 -2.48 6.01 15.74
CA ALA A 597 -3.28 6.53 14.62
C ALA A 597 -4.56 7.24 15.08
N ILE A 598 -5.24 6.70 16.09
CA ILE A 598 -6.46 7.29 16.70
C ILE A 598 -6.24 8.69 17.30
N VAL A 599 -5.00 9.06 17.62
CA VAL A 599 -4.67 10.35 18.24
C VAL A 599 -4.21 11.38 17.22
N VAL A 600 -3.72 10.94 16.04
CA VAL A 600 -3.15 11.83 15.01
C VAL A 600 -4.18 12.84 14.52
N GLY A 601 -5.36 12.39 14.09
CA GLY A 601 -6.44 13.26 13.62
C GLY A 601 -6.85 14.32 14.67
N PRO A 602 -7.24 13.95 15.90
CA PRO A 602 -7.54 14.90 16.97
C PRO A 602 -6.39 15.87 17.29
N TRP A 603 -5.14 15.41 17.24
CA TRP A 603 -3.95 16.25 17.43
C TRP A 603 -3.85 17.33 16.34
N LEU A 604 -3.93 16.96 15.08
CA LEU A 604 -3.85 17.88 13.94
C LEU A 604 -5.02 18.87 13.94
N LEU A 605 -6.24 18.42 14.22
CA LEU A 605 -7.42 19.28 14.37
C LEU A 605 -7.26 20.30 15.49
N GLY A 606 -6.68 19.91 16.63
CA GLY A 606 -6.40 20.81 17.74
C GLY A 606 -5.43 21.93 17.34
N HIS A 607 -4.37 21.61 16.60
CA HIS A 607 -3.39 22.57 16.11
C HIS A 607 -3.98 23.47 15.01
N ALA A 608 -4.78 22.94 14.10
CA ALA A 608 -5.51 23.71 13.10
C ALA A 608 -6.46 24.74 13.74
N ALA A 609 -7.20 24.32 14.77
CA ALA A 609 -8.07 25.21 15.53
C ALA A 609 -7.28 26.31 16.25
N ALA A 610 -6.15 25.99 16.87
CA ALA A 610 -5.27 26.96 17.52
C ALA A 610 -4.67 27.96 16.52
N ALA A 611 -4.20 27.51 15.36
CA ALA A 611 -3.69 28.37 14.29
C ALA A 611 -4.80 29.31 13.75
N THR A 612 -6.01 28.81 13.53
CA THR A 612 -7.17 29.61 13.09
C THR A 612 -7.54 30.66 14.14
N TRP A 613 -7.52 30.31 15.43
CA TRP A 613 -7.78 31.25 16.53
C TRP A 613 -6.70 32.34 16.60
N LEU A 614 -5.42 31.99 16.45
CA LEU A 614 -4.31 32.94 16.42
C LEU A 614 -4.45 33.90 15.22
N ALA A 615 -4.77 33.39 14.04
CA ALA A 615 -5.03 34.20 12.85
C ALA A 615 -6.13 35.23 13.12
N ARG A 616 -7.23 34.80 13.74
CA ARG A 616 -8.35 35.69 14.09
C ARG A 616 -7.94 36.78 15.09
N GLN A 617 -7.14 36.41 16.13
CA GLN A 617 -6.67 37.39 17.11
C GLN A 617 -5.71 38.43 16.47
N ALA A 618 -4.81 37.98 15.60
CA ALA A 618 -3.90 38.85 14.87
C ALA A 618 -4.67 39.81 13.91
N ALA A 619 -5.66 39.28 13.20
CA ALA A 619 -6.48 40.08 12.28
C ALA A 619 -7.29 41.19 12.98
N MET A 620 -7.70 40.97 14.24
CA MET A 620 -8.41 41.98 15.04
C MET A 620 -7.48 43.06 15.62
N ARG A 621 -6.19 42.81 15.79
CA ARG A 621 -5.23 43.77 16.36
C ARG A 621 -4.84 44.90 15.42
N GLY A 622 -5.07 44.72 14.12
CA GLY A 622 -4.84 45.76 13.12
C GLY A 622 -5.94 46.83 13.04
N ALA A 623 -7.09 46.55 13.66
CA ALA A 623 -8.19 47.51 13.80
C ALA A 623 -7.99 48.36 15.05
#